data_bc7e9cbf8032c282d8b524175124ccef
#
_entry.id   bc7e9cbf8032c282d8b524175124ccef
#
_cell.length_a   1.000
_cell.length_b   1.000
_cell.length_c   1.000
_cell.angle_alpha   90.00
_cell.angle_beta   90.00
_cell.angle_gamma   90.00
#
_symmetry.space_group_name_H-M   'P 1'
#
loop_
_entity.id
_entity.type
_entity.pdbx_description
1 polymer ?
#
loop_
_entity_poly.entity_id
_entity_poly.type
_entity_poly.pdbx_seq_one_letter_code
_entity_poly.pdbx_strand_id
1 'polypeptide(L)'
;MAKKIQKKGKLQQALVLFHYILQLFGCKDLEALSRDLKDPAYEGLNDDHESKLYHELCHKLYATGPLSIEQLYFYDQHIVKFTDEINEKRSEPIKWKYFQYLSLLFTEIYLDQYFSNPQALCHNLNRFLHDDFNHRAETWHELPDFTVDDLNKLAYWNATGSGKTLLMHVNIKQYQEYARIHHAKKLNRIIVLTPNEGLSRQHYEELKASNMDVAMFSKQGVGGLFQGKAVEIIDINKLADKDGDKTVAVEAFEGNNLVLVDEGHKGSSGDVWMGYRQKLTEEGFSFEYSATFGQAISAKSNAKDRKAMFDQYGKATLFDYSYRYFYADGYGKDYRIMNMNDWNDDDLLNMYLTAYLLCLYEQTKIYQSDMRIHNRFLVEKPLGIFVGSSVKAVSKENKNQVSDVTQILLFLQDFIRNRTEFSGYIRRLLSSEDGLKTKNGYSVFGNSFLALKGGYLVEDDKQKFAENI
;
A
#
# COMPACT_ATOMS: atom_id res chain seq x y z
N MET A 1 -27.26 -5.95 33.77
CA MET A 1 -27.08 -6.24 32.33
C MET A 1 -25.67 -5.90 31.91
N ALA A 2 -24.80 -6.88 31.75
CA ALA A 2 -23.43 -6.65 31.30
C ALA A 2 -23.43 -6.19 29.84
N LYS A 3 -22.90 -4.99 29.56
CA LYS A 3 -22.64 -4.55 28.19
C LYS A 3 -21.70 -5.56 27.53
N LYS A 4 -22.19 -6.36 26.58
CA LYS A 4 -21.34 -7.14 25.68
C LYS A 4 -20.34 -6.16 25.03
N ILE A 5 -19.09 -6.27 25.39
CA ILE A 5 -17.99 -5.59 24.67
C ILE A 5 -17.98 -6.23 23.28
N GLN A 6 -18.55 -5.54 22.29
CA GLN A 6 -18.43 -5.95 20.89
C GLN A 6 -16.95 -5.97 20.54
N LYS A 7 -16.40 -7.17 20.35
CA LYS A 7 -15.05 -7.33 19.78
C LYS A 7 -15.07 -6.66 18.39
N LYS A 8 -14.27 -5.61 18.19
CA LYS A 8 -14.12 -4.95 16.90
C LYS A 8 -13.55 -5.94 15.90
N GLY A 9 -14.34 -6.37 14.93
CA GLY A 9 -13.88 -7.21 13.83
C GLY A 9 -12.76 -6.52 13.04
N LYS A 10 -11.81 -7.31 12.57
CA LYS A 10 -10.73 -6.79 11.69
C LYS A 10 -11.24 -6.77 10.25
N LEU A 11 -10.93 -5.71 9.50
CA LEU A 11 -11.33 -5.60 8.09
C LEU A 11 -10.93 -6.84 7.27
N GLN A 12 -9.74 -7.43 7.52
CA GLN A 12 -9.27 -8.64 6.83
C GLN A 12 -10.24 -9.82 6.89
N GLN A 13 -11.10 -9.86 7.90
CA GLN A 13 -12.08 -10.92 8.06
C GLN A 13 -13.37 -10.66 7.29
N ALA A 14 -13.59 -9.41 6.87
CA ALA A 14 -14.82 -8.91 6.27
C ALA A 14 -14.74 -8.65 4.76
N LEU A 15 -13.76 -9.24 4.05
CA LEU A 15 -13.51 -8.99 2.62
C LEU A 15 -14.36 -9.93 1.75
N VAL A 16 -15.59 -9.50 1.41
CA VAL A 16 -16.56 -10.37 0.72
C VAL A 16 -16.09 -10.77 -0.68
N LEU A 17 -15.72 -9.81 -1.54
CA LEU A 17 -15.26 -10.11 -2.89
C LEU A 17 -14.06 -11.04 -2.90
N PHE A 18 -13.08 -10.78 -2.03
CA PHE A 18 -11.89 -11.61 -1.91
C PHE A 18 -12.25 -13.08 -1.59
N HIS A 19 -13.12 -13.30 -0.61
CA HIS A 19 -13.53 -14.65 -0.23
C HIS A 19 -14.46 -15.29 -1.27
N TYR A 20 -15.30 -14.50 -1.93
CA TYR A 20 -16.13 -14.98 -3.04
C TYR A 20 -15.28 -15.52 -4.19
N ILE A 21 -14.25 -14.81 -4.62
CA ILE A 21 -13.35 -15.30 -5.67
C ILE A 21 -12.57 -16.53 -5.19
N LEU A 22 -12.08 -16.54 -3.95
CA LEU A 22 -11.42 -17.74 -3.39
C LEU A 22 -12.33 -18.98 -3.41
N GLN A 23 -13.63 -18.81 -3.16
CA GLN A 23 -14.60 -19.89 -3.24
C GLN A 23 -14.75 -20.44 -4.67
N LEU A 24 -14.62 -19.58 -5.71
CA LEU A 24 -14.64 -20.04 -7.10
C LEU A 24 -13.47 -21.00 -7.41
N PHE A 25 -12.38 -20.91 -6.67
CA PHE A 25 -11.26 -21.87 -6.72
C PHE A 25 -11.40 -23.02 -5.72
N GLY A 26 -12.50 -23.11 -4.97
CA GLY A 26 -12.67 -24.10 -3.91
C GLY A 26 -11.72 -23.89 -2.70
N CYS A 27 -11.14 -22.71 -2.57
CA CYS A 27 -10.15 -22.39 -1.54
C CYS A 27 -10.77 -21.55 -0.40
N LYS A 28 -10.37 -21.86 0.85
CA LYS A 28 -10.86 -21.13 2.03
C LYS A 28 -10.11 -19.81 2.29
N ASP A 29 -8.86 -19.72 1.85
CA ASP A 29 -7.98 -18.57 2.07
C ASP A 29 -6.90 -18.51 0.98
N LEU A 30 -6.16 -17.40 0.95
CA LEU A 30 -5.10 -17.16 -0.02
C LEU A 30 -3.96 -18.19 0.12
N GLU A 31 -3.63 -18.63 1.32
CA GLU A 31 -2.58 -19.60 1.55
C GLU A 31 -2.91 -20.95 0.92
N ALA A 32 -4.17 -21.40 1.03
CA ALA A 32 -4.64 -22.61 0.37
C ALA A 32 -4.55 -22.53 -1.16
N LEU A 33 -4.85 -21.36 -1.75
CA LEU A 33 -4.74 -21.13 -3.18
C LEU A 33 -3.28 -21.03 -3.65
N SER A 34 -2.43 -20.34 -2.90
CA SER A 34 -1.11 -19.90 -3.37
C SER A 34 0.05 -20.79 -2.94
N ARG A 35 -0.15 -21.77 -2.06
CA ARG A 35 0.93 -22.57 -1.47
C ARG A 35 1.94 -23.08 -2.49
N ASP A 36 1.46 -23.68 -3.58
CA ASP A 36 2.30 -24.30 -4.59
C ASP A 36 2.76 -23.30 -5.68
N LEU A 37 2.22 -22.06 -5.65
CA LEU A 37 2.56 -21.00 -6.62
C LEU A 37 3.75 -20.14 -6.17
N LYS A 38 4.25 -20.30 -4.93
CA LYS A 38 5.27 -19.43 -4.34
C LYS A 38 6.68 -19.67 -4.86
N ASP A 39 6.92 -20.79 -5.59
CA ASP A 39 8.22 -21.08 -6.15
C ASP A 39 8.56 -20.09 -7.29
N PRO A 40 9.71 -19.39 -7.23
CA PRO A 40 10.16 -18.49 -8.31
C PRO A 40 10.31 -19.17 -9.68
N ALA A 41 10.39 -20.49 -9.75
CA ALA A 41 10.43 -21.25 -11.01
C ALA A 41 9.15 -21.08 -11.84
N TYR A 42 8.03 -20.73 -11.20
CA TYR A 42 6.76 -20.45 -11.87
C TYR A 42 6.60 -19.00 -12.34
N GLU A 43 7.56 -18.14 -12.09
CA GLU A 43 7.54 -16.77 -12.62
C GLU A 43 7.84 -16.77 -14.14
N GLY A 44 7.07 -16.00 -14.90
CA GLY A 44 7.22 -15.87 -16.35
C GLY A 44 6.42 -16.84 -17.18
N LEU A 45 6.78 -16.96 -18.46
CA LEU A 45 6.05 -17.72 -19.47
C LEU A 45 6.74 -19.07 -19.77
N ASN A 46 5.96 -20.03 -20.28
CA ASN A 46 6.46 -21.27 -20.87
C ASN A 46 6.76 -21.11 -22.37
N ASP A 47 7.11 -22.21 -23.04
CA ASP A 47 7.43 -22.22 -24.49
C ASP A 47 6.19 -21.96 -25.37
N ASP A 48 4.98 -22.23 -24.87
CA ASP A 48 3.72 -21.99 -25.56
C ASP A 48 3.19 -20.56 -25.34
N HIS A 49 4.00 -19.69 -24.73
CA HIS A 49 3.66 -18.29 -24.41
C HIS A 49 2.47 -18.15 -23.45
N GLU A 50 2.37 -19.05 -22.49
CA GLU A 50 1.38 -19.06 -21.40
C GLU A 50 2.08 -18.86 -20.07
N SER A 51 1.36 -18.28 -19.07
CA SER A 51 1.92 -18.15 -17.74
C SER A 51 2.14 -19.51 -17.08
N LYS A 52 3.33 -19.74 -16.54
CA LYS A 52 3.60 -20.94 -15.75
C LYS A 52 2.69 -21.03 -14.51
N LEU A 53 2.30 -19.90 -13.95
CA LEU A 53 1.35 -19.83 -12.82
C LEU A 53 -0.04 -20.31 -13.23
N TYR A 54 -0.46 -20.05 -14.47
CA TYR A 54 -1.72 -20.60 -15.02
C TYR A 54 -1.71 -22.13 -15.01
N HIS A 55 -0.64 -22.76 -15.46
CA HIS A 55 -0.53 -24.23 -15.48
C HIS A 55 -0.66 -24.84 -14.08
N GLU A 56 0.02 -24.24 -13.10
CA GLU A 56 -0.08 -24.69 -11.71
C GLU A 56 -1.51 -24.53 -11.14
N LEU A 57 -2.21 -23.46 -11.52
CA LEU A 57 -3.61 -23.28 -11.13
C LEU A 57 -4.54 -24.29 -11.79
N CYS A 58 -4.30 -24.69 -13.04
CA CYS A 58 -5.08 -25.74 -13.71
C CYS A 58 -5.03 -27.07 -12.96
N HIS A 59 -3.87 -27.45 -12.42
CA HIS A 59 -3.75 -28.66 -11.60
C HIS A 59 -4.65 -28.62 -10.35
N LYS A 60 -4.89 -27.45 -9.78
CA LYS A 60 -5.78 -27.29 -8.61
C LYS A 60 -7.26 -27.34 -8.97
N LEU A 61 -7.65 -26.78 -10.13
CA LEU A 61 -9.04 -26.74 -10.56
C LEU A 61 -9.62 -28.09 -10.99
N TYR A 62 -8.78 -29.08 -11.25
CA TYR A 62 -9.22 -30.40 -11.74
C TYR A 62 -10.23 -31.10 -10.83
N ALA A 63 -10.45 -30.62 -9.64
CA ALA A 63 -11.23 -31.34 -8.67
C ALA A 63 -12.64 -30.79 -8.40
N THR A 64 -12.92 -29.48 -8.32
CA THR A 64 -14.19 -29.04 -7.68
C THR A 64 -14.66 -27.60 -7.90
N GLY A 65 -14.04 -26.76 -8.72
CA GLY A 65 -14.40 -25.34 -8.81
C GLY A 65 -15.44 -25.02 -9.91
N PRO A 66 -16.23 -23.96 -9.77
CA PRO A 66 -17.14 -23.45 -10.81
C PRO A 66 -16.43 -22.75 -11.99
N LEU A 67 -15.11 -22.52 -11.90
CA LEU A 67 -14.31 -21.98 -13.00
C LEU A 67 -13.85 -23.10 -13.93
N SER A 68 -14.06 -22.94 -15.24
CA SER A 68 -13.54 -23.88 -16.23
C SER A 68 -12.08 -23.58 -16.60
N ILE A 69 -11.38 -24.60 -17.13
CA ILE A 69 -10.01 -24.42 -17.64
C ILE A 69 -10.00 -23.44 -18.82
N GLU A 70 -11.01 -23.47 -19.66
CA GLU A 70 -11.15 -22.56 -20.81
C GLU A 70 -11.30 -21.11 -20.36
N GLN A 71 -12.06 -20.84 -19.30
CA GLN A 71 -12.15 -19.50 -18.71
C GLN A 71 -10.81 -19.07 -18.15
N LEU A 72 -10.12 -19.95 -17.42
CA LEU A 72 -8.81 -19.63 -16.87
C LEU A 72 -7.78 -19.33 -17.96
N TYR A 73 -7.80 -20.10 -19.04
CA TYR A 73 -6.97 -19.86 -20.22
C TYR A 73 -7.25 -18.50 -20.87
N PHE A 74 -8.53 -18.15 -21.03
CA PHE A 74 -8.93 -16.85 -21.56
C PHE A 74 -8.40 -15.70 -20.71
N TYR A 75 -8.49 -15.81 -19.38
CA TYR A 75 -7.98 -14.79 -18.47
C TYR A 75 -6.44 -14.72 -18.49
N ASP A 76 -5.77 -15.85 -18.55
CA ASP A 76 -4.30 -15.89 -18.67
C ASP A 76 -3.82 -15.20 -19.94
N GLN A 77 -4.45 -15.48 -21.09
CA GLN A 77 -4.10 -14.87 -22.36
C GLN A 77 -4.28 -13.33 -22.34
N HIS A 78 -5.26 -12.81 -21.62
CA HIS A 78 -5.39 -11.36 -21.40
C HIS A 78 -4.23 -10.81 -20.56
N ILE A 79 -3.90 -11.48 -19.43
CA ILE A 79 -2.80 -11.08 -18.56
C ILE A 79 -1.48 -11.09 -19.32
N VAL A 80 -1.21 -12.15 -20.10
CA VAL A 80 0.00 -12.26 -20.93
C VAL A 80 0.05 -11.13 -21.94
N LYS A 81 -1.00 -10.94 -22.75
CA LYS A 81 -1.11 -9.86 -23.73
C LYS A 81 -0.81 -8.50 -23.12
N PHE A 82 -1.44 -8.16 -21.99
CA PHE A 82 -1.24 -6.85 -21.38
C PHE A 82 0.13 -6.71 -20.73
N THR A 83 0.71 -7.82 -20.27
CA THR A 83 2.08 -7.85 -19.77
C THR A 83 3.08 -7.58 -20.88
N ASP A 84 2.92 -8.17 -22.05
CA ASP A 84 3.76 -7.93 -23.22
C ASP A 84 3.68 -6.46 -23.66
N GLU A 85 2.47 -5.91 -23.71
CA GLU A 85 2.26 -4.49 -24.08
C GLU A 85 2.97 -3.52 -23.11
N ILE A 86 2.94 -3.78 -21.80
CA ILE A 86 3.65 -2.92 -20.83
C ILE A 86 5.16 -3.18 -20.77
N ASN A 87 5.61 -4.32 -21.29
CA ASN A 87 7.03 -4.69 -21.38
C ASN A 87 7.70 -4.15 -22.65
N GLU A 88 6.94 -3.74 -23.68
CA GLU A 88 7.46 -3.39 -25.00
C GLU A 88 8.63 -2.40 -24.99
N LYS A 89 8.62 -1.44 -24.05
CA LYS A 89 9.67 -0.42 -23.91
C LYS A 89 10.58 -0.60 -22.70
N ARG A 90 10.38 -1.68 -21.92
CA ARG A 90 11.17 -1.93 -20.72
C ARG A 90 12.47 -2.66 -21.05
N SER A 91 13.58 -2.18 -20.50
CA SER A 91 14.89 -2.86 -20.60
C SER A 91 14.89 -4.19 -19.84
N GLU A 92 14.14 -4.26 -18.72
CA GLU A 92 13.96 -5.45 -17.92
C GLU A 92 12.48 -5.83 -17.94
N PRO A 93 12.11 -6.95 -18.60
CA PRO A 93 10.73 -7.39 -18.66
C PRO A 93 10.16 -7.74 -17.27
N ILE A 94 8.95 -7.29 -17.00
CA ILE A 94 8.21 -7.64 -15.80
C ILE A 94 7.84 -9.12 -15.88
N LYS A 95 8.14 -9.84 -14.79
CA LYS A 95 7.65 -11.19 -14.51
C LYS A 95 6.82 -11.13 -13.24
N TRP A 96 5.57 -11.56 -13.33
CA TRP A 96 4.67 -11.51 -12.20
C TRP A 96 5.04 -12.56 -11.16
N LYS A 97 5.09 -12.13 -9.90
CA LYS A 97 5.06 -13.02 -8.75
C LYS A 97 3.65 -13.57 -8.56
N TYR A 98 3.52 -14.71 -7.90
CA TYR A 98 2.23 -15.36 -7.72
C TYR A 98 1.11 -14.43 -7.22
N PHE A 99 1.40 -13.59 -6.24
CA PHE A 99 0.39 -12.68 -5.68
C PHE A 99 0.00 -11.55 -6.63
N GLN A 100 0.93 -11.10 -7.46
CA GLN A 100 0.64 -10.12 -8.51
C GLN A 100 -0.23 -10.72 -9.61
N TYR A 101 0.15 -11.92 -10.07
CA TYR A 101 -0.62 -12.68 -11.03
C TYR A 101 -2.04 -12.97 -10.52
N LEU A 102 -2.19 -13.46 -9.29
CA LEU A 102 -3.51 -13.71 -8.68
C LEU A 102 -4.34 -12.43 -8.55
N SER A 103 -3.71 -11.29 -8.23
CA SER A 103 -4.41 -10.00 -8.19
C SER A 103 -4.99 -9.63 -9.56
N LEU A 104 -4.22 -9.82 -10.63
CA LEU A 104 -4.69 -9.59 -12.01
C LEU A 104 -5.76 -10.61 -12.42
N LEU A 105 -5.59 -11.87 -12.10
CA LEU A 105 -6.56 -12.91 -12.38
C LEU A 105 -7.90 -12.69 -11.68
N PHE A 106 -7.89 -12.26 -10.42
CA PHE A 106 -9.12 -11.92 -9.69
C PHE A 106 -9.81 -10.74 -10.34
N THR A 107 -9.05 -9.80 -10.89
CA THR A 107 -9.60 -8.67 -11.66
C THR A 107 -10.25 -9.15 -12.95
N GLU A 108 -9.63 -10.06 -13.72
CA GLU A 108 -10.24 -10.67 -14.92
C GLU A 108 -11.58 -11.31 -14.58
N ILE A 109 -11.60 -12.19 -13.58
CA ILE A 109 -12.83 -12.89 -13.15
C ILE A 109 -13.93 -11.91 -12.75
N TYR A 110 -13.57 -10.86 -12.01
CA TYR A 110 -14.56 -9.87 -11.57
C TYR A 110 -15.09 -9.05 -12.75
N LEU A 111 -14.22 -8.53 -13.60
CA LEU A 111 -14.61 -7.68 -14.74
C LEU A 111 -15.44 -8.47 -15.76
N ASP A 112 -15.10 -9.74 -16.01
CA ASP A 112 -15.90 -10.61 -16.86
C ASP A 112 -17.35 -10.72 -16.35
N GLN A 113 -17.52 -11.03 -15.07
CA GLN A 113 -18.85 -11.12 -14.45
C GLN A 113 -19.56 -9.76 -14.42
N TYR A 114 -18.85 -8.68 -14.10
CA TYR A 114 -19.39 -7.33 -14.02
C TYR A 114 -19.91 -6.84 -15.37
N PHE A 115 -19.13 -6.98 -16.42
CA PHE A 115 -19.54 -6.52 -17.74
C PHE A 115 -20.52 -7.46 -18.43
N SER A 116 -20.47 -8.76 -18.15
CA SER A 116 -21.42 -9.73 -18.72
C SER A 116 -22.82 -9.56 -18.13
N ASN A 117 -22.95 -9.48 -16.81
CA ASN A 117 -24.24 -9.32 -16.15
C ASN A 117 -24.09 -8.82 -14.70
N PRO A 118 -24.08 -7.49 -14.46
CA PRO A 118 -23.93 -6.92 -13.13
C PRO A 118 -25.06 -7.31 -12.16
N GLN A 119 -26.27 -7.53 -12.65
CA GLN A 119 -27.39 -7.98 -11.81
C GLN A 119 -27.19 -9.41 -11.30
N ALA A 120 -26.69 -10.30 -12.17
CA ALA A 120 -26.37 -11.67 -11.77
C ALA A 120 -25.19 -11.70 -10.79
N LEU A 121 -24.15 -10.88 -11.01
CA LEU A 121 -23.04 -10.73 -10.07
C LEU A 121 -23.53 -10.24 -8.70
N CYS A 122 -24.36 -9.19 -8.67
CA CYS A 122 -24.97 -8.68 -7.44
C CYS A 122 -25.76 -9.76 -6.70
N HIS A 123 -26.59 -10.51 -7.42
CA HIS A 123 -27.36 -11.62 -6.85
C HIS A 123 -26.47 -12.72 -6.26
N ASN A 124 -25.43 -13.11 -6.97
CA ASN A 124 -24.48 -14.14 -6.52
C ASN A 124 -23.68 -13.69 -5.28
N LEU A 125 -23.28 -12.41 -5.23
CA LEU A 125 -22.60 -11.84 -4.07
C LEU A 125 -23.51 -11.79 -2.84
N ASN A 126 -24.79 -11.42 -3.00
CA ASN A 126 -25.76 -11.41 -1.90
C ASN A 126 -26.05 -12.83 -1.41
N ARG A 127 -26.19 -13.79 -2.32
CA ARG A 127 -26.34 -15.19 -1.94
C ARG A 127 -25.11 -15.67 -1.15
N PHE A 128 -23.90 -15.42 -1.62
CA PHE A 128 -22.67 -15.75 -0.90
C PHE A 128 -22.60 -15.04 0.46
N LEU A 129 -22.98 -13.77 0.53
CA LEU A 129 -23.00 -12.99 1.75
C LEU A 129 -23.93 -13.62 2.83
N HIS A 130 -25.13 -14.05 2.43
CA HIS A 130 -26.11 -14.63 3.34
C HIS A 130 -25.84 -16.09 3.66
N ASP A 131 -25.57 -16.92 2.67
CA ASP A 131 -25.49 -18.37 2.86
C ASP A 131 -24.17 -18.81 3.51
N ASP A 132 -23.07 -18.11 3.22
CA ASP A 132 -21.73 -18.50 3.65
C ASP A 132 -21.05 -17.49 4.55
N PHE A 133 -21.01 -16.22 4.14
CA PHE A 133 -20.09 -15.25 4.68
C PHE A 133 -20.53 -14.70 6.04
N ASN A 134 -21.75 -14.20 6.15
CA ASN A 134 -22.26 -13.65 7.40
C ASN A 134 -22.43 -14.70 8.50
N HIS A 135 -22.65 -15.97 8.16
CA HIS A 135 -22.67 -17.06 9.13
C HIS A 135 -21.33 -17.31 9.82
N ARG A 136 -20.21 -16.91 9.17
CA ARG A 136 -18.85 -17.00 9.76
C ARG A 136 -18.53 -15.79 10.64
N ALA A 137 -19.42 -14.80 10.66
CA ALA A 137 -19.19 -13.50 11.29
C ALA A 137 -19.44 -13.50 12.81
N GLU A 138 -18.76 -14.34 13.58
CA GLU A 138 -18.80 -14.28 15.05
C GLU A 138 -18.15 -13.02 15.64
N THR A 139 -17.35 -12.26 14.85
CA THR A 139 -16.44 -11.22 15.35
C THR A 139 -16.62 -9.85 14.71
N TRP A 140 -17.39 -9.71 13.64
CA TRP A 140 -17.72 -8.41 13.00
C TRP A 140 -19.23 -8.21 12.90
N HIS A 141 -19.67 -7.00 12.62
CA HIS A 141 -21.07 -6.77 12.30
C HIS A 141 -21.36 -7.25 10.87
N GLU A 142 -22.55 -7.76 10.66
CA GLU A 142 -23.03 -8.17 9.34
C GLU A 142 -22.90 -7.02 8.35
N LEU A 143 -22.39 -7.35 7.16
CA LEU A 143 -22.32 -6.39 6.06
C LEU A 143 -23.70 -6.26 5.39
N PRO A 144 -24.06 -5.06 4.93
CA PRO A 144 -25.31 -4.85 4.20
C PRO A 144 -25.22 -5.48 2.80
N ASP A 145 -26.40 -5.78 2.23
CA ASP A 145 -26.52 -6.31 0.88
C ASP A 145 -25.80 -5.45 -0.16
N PHE A 146 -25.31 -6.10 -1.20
CA PHE A 146 -24.82 -5.42 -2.39
C PHE A 146 -25.98 -4.85 -3.18
N THR A 147 -25.77 -3.65 -3.70
CA THR A 147 -26.54 -3.06 -4.79
C THR A 147 -25.69 -3.06 -6.06
N VAL A 148 -26.29 -2.85 -7.21
CA VAL A 148 -25.52 -2.75 -8.46
C VAL A 148 -24.54 -1.57 -8.41
N ASP A 149 -24.88 -0.51 -7.71
CA ASP A 149 -24.01 0.68 -7.55
C ASP A 149 -22.76 0.39 -6.70
N ASP A 150 -22.79 -0.64 -5.84
CA ASP A 150 -21.60 -1.06 -5.10
C ASP A 150 -20.55 -1.77 -5.97
N LEU A 151 -20.95 -2.23 -7.17
CA LEU A 151 -20.09 -3.03 -8.04
C LEU A 151 -19.13 -2.19 -8.87
N ASN A 152 -19.28 -0.89 -8.93
CA ASN A 152 -18.42 0.00 -9.72
C ASN A 152 -17.10 0.38 -9.02
N LYS A 153 -16.75 -0.31 -7.94
CA LYS A 153 -15.55 -0.07 -7.16
C LYS A 153 -14.83 -1.35 -6.79
N LEU A 154 -13.53 -1.38 -7.05
CA LEU A 154 -12.63 -2.41 -6.55
C LEU A 154 -11.52 -1.80 -5.70
N ALA A 155 -11.18 -2.48 -4.61
CA ALA A 155 -10.07 -2.10 -3.75
C ALA A 155 -9.02 -3.22 -3.67
N TYR A 156 -7.75 -2.83 -3.63
CA TYR A 156 -6.61 -3.73 -3.51
C TYR A 156 -5.82 -3.38 -2.26
N TRP A 157 -5.84 -4.26 -1.30
CA TRP A 157 -5.07 -4.09 -0.07
C TRP A 157 -3.68 -4.69 -0.24
N ASN A 158 -2.78 -3.94 -0.82
CA ASN A 158 -1.47 -4.41 -1.21
C ASN A 158 -0.38 -3.69 -0.40
N ALA A 159 0.56 -4.43 0.17
CA ALA A 159 1.70 -3.88 0.90
C ALA A 159 2.52 -2.89 0.06
N THR A 160 3.18 -1.94 0.72
CA THR A 160 4.16 -1.08 0.03
C THR A 160 5.29 -1.94 -0.51
N GLY A 161 5.69 -1.73 -1.76
CA GLY A 161 6.69 -2.54 -2.44
C GLY A 161 6.16 -3.81 -3.12
N SER A 162 4.85 -4.10 -3.06
CA SER A 162 4.25 -5.27 -3.73
C SER A 162 3.99 -5.08 -5.23
N GLY A 163 4.33 -3.92 -5.82
CA GLY A 163 4.13 -3.65 -7.25
C GLY A 163 2.77 -3.04 -7.61
N LYS A 164 2.09 -2.37 -6.69
CA LYS A 164 0.77 -1.71 -6.93
C LYS A 164 0.72 -0.91 -8.23
N THR A 165 1.75 -0.11 -8.50
CA THR A 165 1.80 0.74 -9.70
C THR A 165 1.70 -0.05 -11.00
N LEU A 166 2.40 -1.20 -11.08
CA LEU A 166 2.34 -2.06 -12.26
C LEU A 166 0.99 -2.76 -12.41
N LEU A 167 0.38 -3.17 -11.30
CA LEU A 167 -1.00 -3.71 -11.29
C LEU A 167 -1.99 -2.68 -11.82
N MET A 168 -1.87 -1.40 -11.44
CA MET A 168 -2.70 -0.32 -11.95
C MET A 168 -2.64 -0.22 -13.47
N HIS A 169 -1.45 -0.35 -14.06
CA HIS A 169 -1.27 -0.27 -15.50
C HIS A 169 -2.02 -1.39 -16.24
N VAL A 170 -1.92 -2.61 -15.75
CA VAL A 170 -2.65 -3.74 -16.34
C VAL A 170 -4.16 -3.61 -16.08
N ASN A 171 -4.58 -3.17 -14.89
CA ASN A 171 -6.01 -3.00 -14.58
C ASN A 171 -6.69 -1.97 -15.51
N ILE A 172 -5.98 -0.92 -15.96
CA ILE A 172 -6.49 0.00 -17.00
C ILE A 172 -6.80 -0.77 -18.28
N LYS A 173 -5.87 -1.61 -18.74
CA LYS A 173 -6.01 -2.39 -19.97
C LYS A 173 -7.11 -3.45 -19.87
N GLN A 174 -7.19 -4.15 -18.74
CA GLN A 174 -8.25 -5.10 -18.44
C GLN A 174 -9.63 -4.43 -18.53
N TYR A 175 -9.81 -3.31 -17.83
CA TYR A 175 -11.08 -2.58 -17.88
C TYR A 175 -11.44 -2.13 -19.32
N GLN A 176 -10.48 -1.57 -20.05
CA GLN A 176 -10.70 -1.13 -21.42
C GLN A 176 -11.10 -2.29 -22.36
N GLU A 177 -10.49 -3.47 -22.18
CA GLU A 177 -10.79 -4.64 -23.02
C GLU A 177 -12.20 -5.17 -22.73
N TYR A 178 -12.59 -5.32 -21.48
CA TYR A 178 -13.95 -5.74 -21.12
C TYR A 178 -15.00 -4.71 -21.55
N ALA A 179 -14.74 -3.42 -21.37
CA ALA A 179 -15.61 -2.35 -21.87
C ALA A 179 -15.77 -2.40 -23.41
N ARG A 180 -14.71 -2.75 -24.13
CA ARG A 180 -14.72 -2.93 -25.59
C ARG A 180 -15.52 -4.17 -26.01
N ILE A 181 -15.28 -5.32 -25.36
CA ILE A 181 -15.94 -6.60 -25.67
C ILE A 181 -17.45 -6.47 -25.48
N HIS A 182 -17.87 -5.85 -24.40
CA HIS A 182 -19.29 -5.71 -24.02
C HIS A 182 -19.95 -4.42 -24.53
N HIS A 183 -19.27 -3.67 -25.43
CA HIS A 183 -19.79 -2.42 -26.02
C HIS A 183 -20.30 -1.41 -24.97
N ALA A 184 -19.59 -1.32 -23.84
CA ALA A 184 -19.94 -0.39 -22.77
C ALA A 184 -19.86 1.07 -23.22
N LYS A 185 -20.57 1.96 -22.51
CA LYS A 185 -20.51 3.41 -22.75
C LYS A 185 -19.03 3.87 -22.69
N LYS A 186 -18.64 4.64 -23.70
CA LYS A 186 -17.28 5.17 -23.81
C LYS A 186 -16.98 6.05 -22.59
N LEU A 187 -15.83 5.81 -21.98
CA LEU A 187 -15.34 6.64 -20.88
C LEU A 187 -15.09 8.07 -21.32
N ASN A 188 -15.38 9.02 -20.45
CA ASN A 188 -15.00 10.41 -20.62
C ASN A 188 -13.50 10.56 -20.44
N ARG A 189 -12.93 9.97 -19.36
CA ARG A 189 -11.52 10.06 -19.02
C ARG A 189 -11.02 8.79 -18.32
N ILE A 190 -9.70 8.62 -18.31
CA ILE A 190 -8.97 7.68 -17.44
C ILE A 190 -8.09 8.53 -16.53
N ILE A 191 -8.33 8.48 -15.24
CA ILE A 191 -7.72 9.38 -14.26
C ILE A 191 -6.94 8.59 -13.23
N VAL A 192 -5.68 8.92 -13.01
CA VAL A 192 -4.89 8.46 -11.87
C VAL A 192 -4.84 9.58 -10.83
N LEU A 193 -5.50 9.36 -9.70
CA LEU A 193 -5.48 10.28 -8.56
C LEU A 193 -4.33 9.94 -7.62
N THR A 194 -3.53 10.94 -7.32
CA THR A 194 -2.38 10.83 -6.42
C THR A 194 -2.50 11.80 -5.24
N PRO A 195 -1.90 11.50 -4.08
CA PRO A 195 -2.00 12.37 -2.90
C PRO A 195 -1.11 13.61 -2.96
N ASN A 196 -0.15 13.67 -3.89
CA ASN A 196 0.78 14.80 -4.03
C ASN A 196 1.50 14.79 -5.37
N GLU A 197 2.12 15.93 -5.73
CA GLU A 197 2.81 16.12 -7.00
C GLU A 197 4.03 15.21 -7.20
N GLY A 198 4.74 14.83 -6.12
CA GLY A 198 5.89 13.93 -6.21
C GLY A 198 5.49 12.54 -6.71
N LEU A 199 4.41 11.97 -6.16
CA LEU A 199 3.84 10.72 -6.64
C LEU A 199 3.23 10.87 -8.04
N SER A 200 2.63 12.03 -8.37
CA SER A 200 2.15 12.28 -9.74
C SER A 200 3.27 12.13 -10.78
N ARG A 201 4.45 12.69 -10.51
CA ARG A 201 5.62 12.58 -11.40
C ARG A 201 6.12 11.14 -11.50
N GLN A 202 6.16 10.41 -10.38
CA GLN A 202 6.55 9.00 -10.38
C GLN A 202 5.60 8.17 -11.25
N HIS A 203 4.29 8.33 -11.10
CA HIS A 203 3.30 7.63 -11.94
C HIS A 203 3.43 8.00 -13.41
N TYR A 204 3.74 9.27 -13.73
CA TYR A 204 3.95 9.71 -15.10
C TYR A 204 5.11 8.97 -15.77
N GLU A 205 6.25 8.88 -15.12
CA GLU A 205 7.42 8.17 -15.65
C GLU A 205 7.17 6.65 -15.76
N GLU A 206 6.52 6.05 -14.78
CA GLU A 206 6.20 4.63 -14.78
C GLU A 206 5.18 4.25 -15.87
N LEU A 207 4.13 5.05 -16.09
CA LEU A 207 3.17 4.83 -17.17
C LEU A 207 3.82 4.97 -18.55
N LYS A 208 4.72 5.93 -18.72
CA LYS A 208 5.53 6.04 -19.95
C LYS A 208 6.41 4.83 -20.19
N ALA A 209 7.09 4.33 -19.13
CA ALA A 209 7.90 3.13 -19.21
C ALA A 209 7.05 1.91 -19.60
N SER A 210 5.77 1.88 -19.23
CA SER A 210 4.79 0.86 -19.60
C SER A 210 4.12 1.10 -20.97
N ASN A 211 4.72 1.91 -21.84
CA ASN A 211 4.22 2.21 -23.19
C ASN A 211 2.78 2.78 -23.22
N MET A 212 2.39 3.50 -22.17
CA MET A 212 1.06 4.12 -22.10
C MET A 212 1.10 5.59 -22.49
N ASP A 213 0.05 6.04 -23.18
CA ASP A 213 -0.16 7.46 -23.46
C ASP A 213 -0.64 8.14 -22.16
N VAL A 214 0.16 9.07 -21.63
CA VAL A 214 -0.05 9.69 -20.32
C VAL A 214 0.18 11.19 -20.36
N ALA A 215 -0.64 11.94 -19.65
CA ALA A 215 -0.51 13.38 -19.50
C ALA A 215 -0.64 13.79 -18.04
N MET A 216 0.16 14.78 -17.62
CA MET A 216 -0.09 15.49 -16.38
C MET A 216 -1.27 16.42 -16.56
N PHE A 217 -2.20 16.40 -15.61
CA PHE A 217 -3.36 17.28 -15.65
C PHE A 217 -2.96 18.75 -15.76
N SER A 218 -3.53 19.45 -16.73
CA SER A 218 -3.37 20.89 -16.92
C SER A 218 -4.75 21.54 -17.02
N LYS A 219 -4.97 22.63 -16.29
CA LYS A 219 -6.23 23.39 -16.31
C LYS A 219 -6.62 23.86 -17.71
N GLN A 220 -5.65 24.16 -18.57
CA GLN A 220 -5.89 24.58 -19.96
C GLN A 220 -6.43 23.44 -20.84
N GLY A 221 -6.31 22.18 -20.41
CA GLY A 221 -6.83 21.00 -21.12
C GLY A 221 -8.27 20.63 -20.76
N VAL A 222 -8.88 21.25 -19.75
CA VAL A 222 -10.28 21.01 -19.37
C VAL A 222 -11.19 21.70 -20.36
N GLY A 223 -11.84 20.90 -21.23
CA GLY A 223 -12.74 21.38 -22.28
C GLY A 223 -12.24 21.27 -23.71
N GLY A 224 -11.01 20.84 -23.95
CA GLY A 224 -10.43 20.68 -25.27
C GLY A 224 -9.65 19.39 -25.47
N LEU A 225 -10.16 18.52 -26.34
CA LEU A 225 -9.38 17.51 -27.11
C LEU A 225 -8.85 16.24 -26.41
N PHE A 226 -8.95 16.05 -25.09
CA PHE A 226 -8.64 14.76 -24.47
C PHE A 226 -9.81 13.78 -24.67
N GLN A 227 -9.88 13.18 -25.82
CA GLN A 227 -10.91 12.20 -26.18
C GLN A 227 -10.51 10.78 -25.71
N GLY A 228 -10.35 10.57 -24.41
CA GLY A 228 -10.29 9.23 -23.81
C GLY A 228 -9.14 8.33 -24.26
N LYS A 229 -8.03 8.87 -24.77
CA LYS A 229 -6.87 8.10 -25.22
C LYS A 229 -5.70 8.17 -24.23
N ALA A 230 -5.48 9.31 -23.56
CA ALA A 230 -4.40 9.47 -22.58
C ALA A 230 -4.88 9.20 -21.16
N VAL A 231 -4.01 8.59 -20.34
CA VAL A 231 -4.21 8.52 -18.90
C VAL A 231 -3.83 9.88 -18.30
N GLU A 232 -4.77 10.53 -17.61
CA GLU A 232 -4.52 11.81 -16.94
C GLU A 232 -4.12 11.60 -15.48
N ILE A 233 -3.00 12.17 -15.05
CA ILE A 233 -2.57 12.13 -13.66
C ILE A 233 -2.93 13.43 -12.97
N ILE A 234 -3.66 13.33 -11.86
CA ILE A 234 -4.16 14.48 -11.10
C ILE A 234 -3.73 14.36 -9.64
N ASP A 235 -3.02 15.40 -9.17
CA ASP A 235 -2.87 15.59 -7.72
C ASP A 235 -4.23 15.97 -7.14
N ILE A 236 -4.69 15.22 -6.14
CA ILE A 236 -6.00 15.40 -5.50
C ILE A 236 -6.22 16.84 -4.98
N ASN A 237 -5.15 17.54 -4.59
CA ASN A 237 -5.21 18.94 -4.14
C ASN A 237 -5.57 19.93 -5.25
N LYS A 238 -5.59 19.49 -6.51
CA LYS A 238 -6.04 20.29 -7.66
C LYS A 238 -7.55 20.22 -7.90
N LEU A 239 -8.27 19.34 -7.21
CA LEU A 239 -9.73 19.20 -7.28
C LEU A 239 -10.39 20.09 -6.23
N ALA A 240 -11.50 20.73 -6.58
CA ALA A 240 -12.30 21.58 -5.71
C ALA A 240 -13.79 21.55 -6.11
N ASP A 241 -14.67 22.15 -5.29
CA ASP A 241 -16.09 22.33 -5.64
C ASP A 241 -16.30 23.43 -6.69
N LYS A 242 -15.35 24.36 -6.80
CA LYS A 242 -15.38 25.47 -7.77
C LYS A 242 -14.01 25.70 -8.36
N ASP A 243 -14.01 26.24 -9.57
CA ASP A 243 -12.78 26.64 -10.23
C ASP A 243 -12.05 27.73 -9.45
N GLY A 244 -10.74 27.56 -9.31
CA GLY A 244 -9.83 28.51 -8.71
C GLY A 244 -8.55 28.64 -9.55
N ASP A 245 -7.62 29.51 -9.16
CA ASP A 245 -6.38 29.74 -9.93
C ASP A 245 -5.57 28.47 -10.19
N LYS A 246 -5.56 27.54 -9.18
CA LYS A 246 -4.80 26.27 -9.21
C LYS A 246 -5.69 25.03 -9.13
N THR A 247 -7.00 25.19 -9.00
CA THR A 247 -7.97 24.10 -8.83
C THR A 247 -9.02 24.09 -9.93
N VAL A 248 -9.61 22.93 -10.14
CA VAL A 248 -10.67 22.68 -11.11
C VAL A 248 -11.87 22.05 -10.40
N ALA A 249 -13.06 22.50 -10.80
CA ALA A 249 -14.30 21.94 -10.31
C ALA A 249 -14.43 20.47 -10.71
N VAL A 250 -14.81 19.61 -9.76
CA VAL A 250 -14.97 18.15 -10.00
C VAL A 250 -16.04 17.90 -11.07
N GLU A 251 -17.09 18.72 -11.11
CA GLU A 251 -18.17 18.64 -12.10
C GLU A 251 -17.68 18.78 -13.54
N ALA A 252 -16.53 19.44 -13.78
CA ALA A 252 -15.94 19.59 -15.11
C ALA A 252 -15.41 18.28 -15.73
N PHE A 253 -15.30 17.22 -14.93
CA PHE A 253 -14.85 15.90 -15.37
C PHE A 253 -16.01 14.98 -15.76
N GLU A 254 -17.25 15.37 -15.48
CA GLU A 254 -18.44 14.51 -15.60
C GLU A 254 -18.31 13.20 -14.76
N GLY A 255 -19.26 12.28 -14.83
CA GLY A 255 -19.32 11.12 -13.92
C GLY A 255 -18.83 9.79 -14.52
N ASN A 256 -18.71 9.68 -15.87
CA ASN A 256 -18.35 8.42 -16.52
C ASN A 256 -16.84 8.30 -16.76
N ASN A 257 -16.07 8.17 -15.69
CA ASN A 257 -14.62 8.03 -15.77
C ASN A 257 -14.15 6.69 -15.21
N LEU A 258 -13.00 6.23 -15.68
CA LEU A 258 -12.21 5.23 -14.99
C LEU A 258 -11.21 5.93 -14.07
N VAL A 259 -11.35 5.75 -12.77
CA VAL A 259 -10.50 6.42 -11.77
C VAL A 259 -9.67 5.41 -11.01
N LEU A 260 -8.35 5.58 -11.04
CA LEU A 260 -7.41 4.80 -10.26
C LEU A 260 -6.88 5.67 -9.13
N VAL A 261 -7.04 5.22 -7.90
CA VAL A 261 -6.66 5.99 -6.70
C VAL A 261 -5.46 5.32 -6.03
N ASP A 262 -4.30 5.94 -6.12
CA ASP A 262 -3.14 5.50 -5.35
C ASP A 262 -3.24 6.05 -3.92
N GLU A 263 -2.87 5.21 -2.94
CA GLU A 263 -3.03 5.50 -1.52
C GLU A 263 -4.49 5.86 -1.16
N GLY A 264 -5.44 5.04 -1.61
CA GLY A 264 -6.88 5.25 -1.44
C GLY A 264 -7.35 5.54 -0.02
N HIS A 265 -6.53 5.21 1.00
CA HIS A 265 -6.77 5.58 2.39
C HIS A 265 -6.54 7.08 2.67
N LYS A 266 -5.64 7.74 1.93
CA LYS A 266 -5.44 9.19 2.02
C LYS A 266 -6.62 9.86 1.36
N GLY A 267 -7.21 10.82 2.00
CA GLY A 267 -8.44 11.45 1.53
C GLY A 267 -9.73 10.71 1.90
N SER A 268 -9.71 9.39 2.22
CA SER A 268 -10.86 8.73 2.83
C SER A 268 -11.17 9.23 4.25
N SER A 269 -10.24 9.93 4.88
CA SER A 269 -10.42 10.58 6.19
C SER A 269 -11.14 11.93 6.13
N GLY A 270 -11.25 12.56 4.95
CA GLY A 270 -12.00 13.80 4.74
C GLY A 270 -13.26 13.53 3.91
N ASP A 271 -14.42 13.96 4.38
CA ASP A 271 -15.71 13.76 3.70
C ASP A 271 -15.72 14.41 2.30
N VAL A 272 -15.01 15.51 2.15
CA VAL A 272 -14.86 16.24 0.87
C VAL A 272 -14.18 15.38 -0.21
N TRP A 273 -13.09 14.71 0.13
CA TRP A 273 -12.32 13.88 -0.81
C TRP A 273 -13.07 12.63 -1.26
N MET A 274 -13.83 12.04 -0.34
CA MET A 274 -14.70 10.91 -0.66
C MET A 274 -15.82 11.34 -1.60
N GLY A 275 -16.38 12.53 -1.38
CA GLY A 275 -17.38 13.13 -2.27
C GLY A 275 -16.85 13.37 -3.68
N TYR A 276 -15.62 13.90 -3.84
CA TYR A 276 -15.01 14.12 -5.17
C TYR A 276 -14.81 12.80 -5.93
N ARG A 277 -14.33 11.76 -5.28
CA ARG A 277 -14.19 10.44 -5.92
C ARG A 277 -15.51 9.85 -6.36
N GLN A 278 -16.56 9.97 -5.53
CA GLN A 278 -17.91 9.52 -5.90
C GLN A 278 -18.44 10.27 -7.11
N LYS A 279 -18.33 11.59 -7.17
CA LYS A 279 -18.74 12.39 -8.33
C LYS A 279 -17.99 12.01 -9.61
N LEU A 280 -16.67 11.78 -9.52
CA LEU A 280 -15.85 11.38 -10.67
C LEU A 280 -16.27 10.02 -11.25
N THR A 281 -16.85 9.13 -10.44
CA THR A 281 -17.20 7.76 -10.83
C THR A 281 -18.70 7.44 -10.70
N GLU A 282 -19.55 8.45 -10.68
CA GLU A 282 -21.01 8.30 -10.49
C GLU A 282 -21.63 7.37 -11.53
N GLU A 283 -21.19 7.47 -12.80
CA GLU A 283 -21.57 6.57 -13.90
C GLU A 283 -20.40 5.70 -14.40
N GLY A 284 -19.24 5.78 -13.73
CA GLY A 284 -17.99 5.16 -14.15
C GLY A 284 -17.54 4.05 -13.20
N PHE A 285 -16.23 3.87 -13.09
CA PHE A 285 -15.62 2.79 -12.31
C PHE A 285 -14.37 3.27 -11.57
N SER A 286 -14.08 2.68 -10.39
CA SER A 286 -12.87 2.99 -9.63
C SER A 286 -12.08 1.76 -9.20
N PHE A 287 -10.74 1.88 -9.32
CA PHE A 287 -9.77 1.01 -8.68
C PHE A 287 -9.05 1.78 -7.56
N GLU A 288 -9.10 1.29 -6.35
CA GLU A 288 -8.45 1.94 -5.20
C GLU A 288 -7.34 1.03 -4.62
N TYR A 289 -6.15 1.57 -4.45
CA TYR A 289 -4.99 0.84 -3.95
C TYR A 289 -4.50 1.44 -2.63
N SER A 290 -4.23 0.60 -1.65
CA SER A 290 -3.66 1.05 -0.38
C SER A 290 -3.00 -0.08 0.39
N ALA A 291 -1.94 0.26 1.12
CA ALA A 291 -1.33 -0.63 2.11
C ALA A 291 -2.01 -0.57 3.48
N THR A 292 -2.85 0.42 3.75
CA THR A 292 -3.26 0.81 5.11
C THR A 292 -4.76 1.04 5.31
N PHE A 293 -5.64 0.38 4.54
CA PHE A 293 -7.10 0.50 4.71
C PHE A 293 -7.56 0.26 6.16
N GLY A 294 -7.04 -0.78 6.82
CA GLY A 294 -7.43 -1.10 8.20
C GLY A 294 -7.02 -0.02 9.20
N GLN A 295 -5.86 0.61 9.01
CA GLN A 295 -5.40 1.73 9.83
C GLN A 295 -6.28 2.96 9.61
N ALA A 296 -6.61 3.28 8.36
CA ALA A 296 -7.47 4.40 8.02
C ALA A 296 -8.87 4.28 8.63
N ILE A 297 -9.47 3.10 8.59
CA ILE A 297 -10.76 2.82 9.25
C ILE A 297 -10.63 2.99 10.77
N SER A 298 -9.55 2.46 11.36
CA SER A 298 -9.33 2.54 12.80
C SER A 298 -9.09 3.96 13.30
N ALA A 299 -8.53 4.83 12.46
CA ALA A 299 -8.25 6.23 12.77
C ALA A 299 -9.51 7.13 12.77
N LYS A 300 -10.63 6.67 12.18
CA LYS A 300 -11.89 7.45 12.22
C LYS A 300 -12.42 7.55 13.65
N SER A 301 -12.60 8.77 14.13
CA SER A 301 -13.14 9.06 15.47
C SER A 301 -14.63 8.75 15.56
N ASN A 302 -15.40 9.10 14.54
CA ASN A 302 -16.83 8.89 14.47
C ASN A 302 -17.17 7.41 14.18
N ALA A 303 -18.02 6.80 15.00
CA ALA A 303 -18.42 5.41 14.86
C ALA A 303 -19.24 5.12 13.59
N LYS A 304 -20.06 6.09 13.13
CA LYS A 304 -20.86 5.98 11.90
C LYS A 304 -19.96 5.95 10.67
N ASP A 305 -18.99 6.88 10.59
CA ASP A 305 -18.05 6.97 9.46
C ASP A 305 -17.14 5.75 9.41
N ARG A 306 -16.71 5.27 10.59
CA ARG A 306 -15.94 4.03 10.71
C ARG A 306 -16.70 2.83 10.16
N LYS A 307 -17.99 2.73 10.52
CA LYS A 307 -18.85 1.64 10.01
C LYS A 307 -19.05 1.76 8.51
N ALA A 308 -19.35 2.94 8.00
CA ALA A 308 -19.53 3.17 6.56
C ALA A 308 -18.27 2.81 5.75
N MET A 309 -17.08 3.23 6.20
CA MET A 309 -15.83 2.82 5.57
C MET A 309 -15.57 1.31 5.67
N PHE A 310 -15.88 0.71 6.82
CA PHE A 310 -15.73 -0.74 7.00
C PHE A 310 -16.62 -1.50 6.03
N ASP A 311 -17.89 -1.13 5.93
CA ASP A 311 -18.87 -1.74 5.03
C ASP A 311 -18.44 -1.56 3.57
N GLN A 312 -18.00 -0.36 3.20
CA GLN A 312 -17.52 -0.06 1.83
C GLN A 312 -16.31 -0.92 1.44
N TYR A 313 -15.25 -0.92 2.24
CA TYR A 313 -14.04 -1.69 1.89
C TYR A 313 -14.18 -3.19 2.16
N GLY A 314 -15.07 -3.59 3.06
CA GLY A 314 -15.48 -4.98 3.24
C GLY A 314 -16.11 -5.56 1.98
N LYS A 315 -16.93 -4.77 1.29
CA LYS A 315 -17.56 -5.14 0.02
C LYS A 315 -16.61 -4.99 -1.18
N ALA A 316 -15.83 -3.89 -1.25
CA ALA A 316 -15.06 -3.54 -2.43
C ALA A 316 -13.68 -4.21 -2.53
N THR A 317 -13.12 -4.76 -1.45
CA THR A 317 -11.76 -5.31 -1.50
C THR A 317 -11.75 -6.65 -2.22
N LEU A 318 -11.18 -6.62 -3.43
CA LEU A 318 -11.05 -7.78 -4.30
C LEU A 318 -9.84 -8.64 -3.95
N PHE A 319 -8.72 -8.02 -3.53
CA PHE A 319 -7.48 -8.72 -3.25
C PHE A 319 -6.80 -8.20 -1.97
N ASP A 320 -6.41 -9.11 -1.09
CA ASP A 320 -5.65 -8.82 0.14
C ASP A 320 -4.26 -9.45 0.05
N TYR A 321 -3.26 -8.63 -0.27
CA TYR A 321 -1.85 -8.92 -0.06
C TYR A 321 -1.24 -7.86 0.85
N SER A 322 -1.87 -7.69 2.01
CA SER A 322 -1.43 -6.76 3.06
C SER A 322 -0.07 -7.17 3.65
N TYR A 323 0.50 -6.30 4.47
CA TYR A 323 1.83 -6.51 5.06
C TYR A 323 1.99 -7.89 5.75
N ARG A 324 0.92 -8.47 6.25
CA ARG A 324 0.92 -9.81 6.86
C ARG A 324 1.43 -10.88 5.88
N TYR A 325 0.90 -10.90 4.66
CA TYR A 325 1.34 -11.85 3.63
C TYR A 325 2.71 -11.49 3.08
N PHE A 326 2.94 -10.21 2.82
CA PHE A 326 4.21 -9.68 2.35
C PHE A 326 5.37 -10.02 3.28
N TYR A 327 5.14 -9.92 4.59
CA TYR A 327 6.12 -10.30 5.61
C TYR A 327 6.30 -11.82 5.69
N ALA A 328 5.21 -12.59 5.68
CA ALA A 328 5.27 -14.07 5.73
C ALA A 328 6.02 -14.67 4.54
N ASP A 329 5.94 -14.03 3.37
CA ASP A 329 6.65 -14.44 2.15
C ASP A 329 8.12 -13.96 2.11
N GLY A 330 8.61 -13.31 3.17
CA GLY A 330 9.99 -12.88 3.29
C GLY A 330 10.34 -11.56 2.61
N TYR A 331 9.38 -10.83 2.04
CA TYR A 331 9.61 -9.52 1.43
C TYR A 331 9.59 -8.38 2.46
N GLY A 332 8.98 -8.61 3.63
CA GLY A 332 8.90 -7.63 4.70
C GLY A 332 10.23 -7.46 5.42
N LYS A 333 10.42 -6.29 6.04
CA LYS A 333 11.55 -6.01 6.90
C LYS A 333 11.11 -6.10 8.36
N ASP A 334 11.99 -6.64 9.20
CA ASP A 334 11.81 -6.53 10.64
C ASP A 334 11.88 -5.05 11.05
N TYR A 335 11.04 -4.69 12.01
CA TYR A 335 11.03 -3.35 12.58
C TYR A 335 10.95 -3.42 14.10
N ARG A 336 11.49 -2.40 14.74
CA ARG A 336 11.43 -2.26 16.18
C ARG A 336 10.91 -0.87 16.54
N ILE A 337 9.89 -0.84 17.39
CA ILE A 337 9.35 0.42 17.92
C ILE A 337 10.05 0.68 19.25
N MET A 338 10.83 1.77 19.29
CA MET A 338 11.63 2.16 20.45
C MET A 338 10.98 3.38 21.13
N ASN A 339 9.82 3.19 21.77
CA ASN A 339 9.14 4.28 22.46
C ASN A 339 9.63 4.41 23.91
N MET A 340 10.08 5.61 24.24
CA MET A 340 10.43 6.01 25.61
C MET A 340 9.17 6.41 26.39
N ASN A 341 9.19 6.22 27.70
CA ASN A 341 8.05 6.56 28.58
C ASN A 341 8.04 8.05 28.98
N ASP A 342 9.20 8.64 29.16
CA ASP A 342 9.35 10.02 29.63
C ASP A 342 10.10 10.87 28.61
N TRP A 343 9.44 11.95 28.17
CA TRP A 343 9.95 12.89 27.18
C TRP A 343 10.28 14.28 27.77
N ASN A 344 10.09 14.44 29.09
CA ASN A 344 10.25 15.73 29.76
C ASN A 344 11.65 15.94 30.40
N ASP A 345 12.52 14.94 30.29
CA ASP A 345 13.89 14.98 30.78
C ASP A 345 14.83 15.16 29.57
N ASP A 346 15.48 16.34 29.51
CA ASP A 346 16.38 16.70 28.40
C ASP A 346 17.59 15.76 28.31
N ASP A 347 18.10 15.26 29.44
CA ASP A 347 19.22 14.30 29.48
C ASP A 347 18.81 12.97 28.86
N LEU A 348 17.63 12.45 29.21
CA LEU A 348 17.07 11.25 28.60
C LEU A 348 16.75 11.43 27.12
N LEU A 349 16.28 12.60 26.72
CA LEU A 349 16.01 12.93 25.31
C LEU A 349 17.30 12.95 24.50
N ASN A 350 18.34 13.61 24.98
CA ASN A 350 19.66 13.64 24.33
C ASN A 350 20.26 12.24 24.22
N MET A 351 20.14 11.43 25.27
CA MET A 351 20.56 10.02 25.25
C MET A 351 19.78 9.20 24.24
N TYR A 352 18.45 9.40 24.14
CA TYR A 352 17.60 8.70 23.17
C TYR A 352 17.97 9.08 21.72
N LEU A 353 18.17 10.35 21.42
CA LEU A 353 18.61 10.82 20.10
C LEU A 353 20.01 10.32 19.78
N THR A 354 20.91 10.28 20.76
CA THR A 354 22.24 9.68 20.61
C THR A 354 22.16 8.18 20.30
N ALA A 355 21.26 7.46 20.94
CA ALA A 355 21.02 6.05 20.65
C ALA A 355 20.51 5.83 19.23
N TYR A 356 19.66 6.72 18.72
CA TYR A 356 19.19 6.69 17.34
C TYR A 356 20.33 6.88 16.33
N LEU A 357 21.22 7.86 16.58
CA LEU A 357 22.43 8.04 15.75
C LEU A 357 23.36 6.82 15.82
N LEU A 358 23.48 6.21 17.00
CA LEU A 358 24.30 5.01 17.19
C LEU A 358 23.72 3.81 16.41
N CYS A 359 22.38 3.66 16.36
CA CYS A 359 21.73 2.66 15.52
C CYS A 359 22.03 2.88 14.02
N LEU A 360 21.95 4.13 13.56
CA LEU A 360 22.27 4.47 12.16
C LEU A 360 23.74 4.19 11.84
N TYR A 361 24.64 4.50 12.77
CA TYR A 361 26.05 4.20 12.64
C TYR A 361 26.31 2.69 12.56
N GLU A 362 25.74 1.89 13.48
CA GLU A 362 25.85 0.44 13.45
C GLU A 362 25.39 -0.15 12.11
N GLN A 363 24.22 0.25 11.63
CA GLN A 363 23.70 -0.18 10.33
C GLN A 363 24.62 0.22 9.17
N THR A 364 25.18 1.44 9.23
CA THR A 364 26.11 1.93 8.21
C THR A 364 27.41 1.10 8.21
N LYS A 365 27.94 0.74 9.37
CA LYS A 365 29.12 -0.12 9.48
C LYS A 365 28.85 -1.54 8.98
N ILE A 366 27.70 -2.12 9.31
CA ILE A 366 27.27 -3.42 8.78
C ILE A 366 27.16 -3.36 7.25
N TYR A 367 26.53 -2.31 6.72
CA TYR A 367 26.43 -2.10 5.27
C TYR A 367 27.81 -2.03 4.59
N GLN A 368 28.77 -1.32 5.19
CA GLN A 368 30.11 -1.17 4.65
C GLN A 368 30.96 -2.45 4.78
N SER A 369 30.66 -3.33 5.73
CA SER A 369 31.47 -4.53 6.01
C SER A 369 31.43 -5.58 4.90
N ASP A 370 30.32 -5.68 4.14
CA ASP A 370 30.21 -6.61 3.02
C ASP A 370 29.40 -6.04 1.84
N MET A 371 30.02 -5.14 1.11
CA MET A 371 29.43 -4.49 -0.06
C MET A 371 29.03 -5.48 -1.17
N ARG A 372 29.69 -6.66 -1.26
CA ARG A 372 29.37 -7.66 -2.29
C ARG A 372 28.03 -8.30 -2.04
N ILE A 373 27.73 -8.64 -0.78
CA ILE A 373 26.42 -9.16 -0.40
C ILE A 373 25.35 -8.09 -0.61
N HIS A 374 25.59 -6.87 -0.15
CA HIS A 374 24.64 -5.78 -0.29
C HIS A 374 24.30 -5.46 -1.75
N ASN A 375 25.30 -5.41 -2.63
CA ASN A 375 25.08 -5.19 -4.06
C ASN A 375 24.31 -6.35 -4.72
N ARG A 376 24.60 -7.60 -4.31
CA ARG A 376 23.87 -8.77 -4.82
C ARG A 376 22.38 -8.73 -4.52
N PHE A 377 22.00 -8.19 -3.37
CA PHE A 377 20.60 -8.09 -2.94
C PHE A 377 20.02 -6.69 -3.12
N LEU A 378 20.70 -5.79 -3.83
CA LEU A 378 20.31 -4.40 -4.07
C LEU A 378 19.95 -3.66 -2.76
N VAL A 379 20.70 -3.93 -1.70
CA VAL A 379 20.50 -3.26 -0.40
C VAL A 379 21.11 -1.87 -0.46
N GLU A 380 20.27 -0.85 -0.26
CA GLU A 380 20.70 0.54 -0.24
C GLU A 380 21.34 0.95 1.09
N LYS A 381 22.15 2.01 1.04
CA LYS A 381 22.79 2.59 2.21
C LYS A 381 21.72 2.98 3.26
N PRO A 382 21.96 2.67 4.56
CA PRO A 382 21.05 3.07 5.62
C PRO A 382 20.77 4.57 5.63
N LEU A 383 19.50 4.93 5.84
CA LEU A 383 19.02 6.31 5.87
C LEU A 383 18.37 6.60 7.21
N GLY A 384 18.84 7.64 7.90
CA GLY A 384 18.18 8.20 9.08
C GLY A 384 17.13 9.22 8.65
N ILE A 385 15.88 9.06 9.13
CA ILE A 385 14.78 9.98 8.84
C ILE A 385 14.23 10.52 10.16
N PHE A 386 14.27 11.85 10.31
CA PHE A 386 13.59 12.55 11.40
C PHE A 386 12.27 13.09 10.89
N VAL A 387 11.19 12.75 11.58
CA VAL A 387 9.83 13.17 11.22
C VAL A 387 9.30 14.09 12.32
N GLY A 388 9.12 15.36 11.98
CA GLY A 388 8.52 16.36 12.86
C GLY A 388 7.05 16.59 12.55
N SER A 389 6.28 17.06 13.53
CA SER A 389 4.88 17.41 13.39
C SER A 389 4.68 18.80 12.75
N SER A 390 5.68 19.66 12.81
CA SER A 390 5.61 21.06 12.37
C SER A 390 6.91 21.55 11.74
N VAL A 391 6.82 22.02 10.49
CA VAL A 391 7.91 22.72 9.80
C VAL A 391 7.92 24.22 10.16
N LYS A 392 6.78 24.78 10.59
CA LYS A 392 6.65 26.19 10.99
C LYS A 392 6.51 26.27 12.51
N ALA A 393 7.27 27.18 13.12
CA ALA A 393 7.21 27.50 14.54
C ALA A 393 5.85 28.17 14.91
N VAL A 394 4.78 27.39 14.96
CA VAL A 394 3.48 27.87 15.45
C VAL A 394 2.79 26.77 16.23
N SER A 395 3.11 26.67 17.51
CA SER A 395 2.19 26.10 18.49
C SER A 395 1.86 27.12 19.54
N LYS A 396 0.58 27.35 19.81
CA LYS A 396 0.06 28.36 20.73
C LYS A 396 0.30 28.05 22.22
N GLU A 397 0.91 26.94 22.56
CA GLU A 397 0.95 26.40 23.93
C GLU A 397 2.31 26.50 24.65
N ASN A 398 3.42 26.79 23.97
CA ASN A 398 4.73 26.93 24.64
C ASN A 398 5.51 28.18 24.15
N LYS A 399 6.03 28.94 25.11
CA LYS A 399 6.71 30.22 24.90
C LYS A 399 8.10 30.14 24.21
N ASN A 400 8.62 28.96 23.91
CA ASN A 400 9.88 28.79 23.17
C ASN A 400 9.59 28.03 21.86
N GLN A 401 9.23 28.79 20.83
CA GLN A 401 8.80 28.26 19.54
C GLN A 401 10.00 27.99 18.63
N VAL A 402 10.56 26.80 18.75
CA VAL A 402 11.59 26.31 17.80
C VAL A 402 10.92 25.19 16.99
N SER A 403 11.07 25.22 15.64
CA SER A 403 10.53 24.16 14.80
C SER A 403 11.24 22.81 15.09
N ASP A 404 10.56 21.70 14.83
CA ASP A 404 11.15 20.35 15.02
C ASP A 404 12.47 20.21 14.26
N VAL A 405 12.57 20.78 13.06
CA VAL A 405 13.82 20.80 12.27
C VAL A 405 14.93 21.54 13.00
N THR A 406 14.61 22.69 13.61
CA THR A 406 15.60 23.47 14.39
C THR A 406 16.04 22.74 15.63
N GLN A 407 15.13 22.04 16.32
CA GLN A 407 15.49 21.21 17.50
C GLN A 407 16.50 20.11 17.12
N ILE A 408 16.27 19.42 16.00
CA ILE A 408 17.21 18.39 15.50
C ILE A 408 18.56 19.03 15.15
N LEU A 409 18.57 20.17 14.49
CA LEU A 409 19.82 20.87 14.16
C LEU A 409 20.57 21.33 15.41
N LEU A 410 19.87 21.84 16.43
CA LEU A 410 20.48 22.21 17.71
C LEU A 410 21.07 20.97 18.44
N PHE A 411 20.33 19.87 18.45
CA PHE A 411 20.84 18.61 18.99
C PHE A 411 22.13 18.16 18.25
N LEU A 412 22.15 18.17 16.93
CA LEU A 412 23.33 17.78 16.15
C LEU A 412 24.51 18.74 16.39
N GLN A 413 24.24 20.03 16.53
CA GLN A 413 25.26 21.03 16.91
C GLN A 413 25.84 20.73 18.28
N ASP A 414 24.99 20.43 19.25
CA ASP A 414 25.41 20.11 20.62
C ASP A 414 26.19 18.80 20.67
N PHE A 415 25.71 17.78 19.97
CA PHE A 415 26.40 16.49 19.80
C PHE A 415 27.85 16.66 19.30
N ILE A 416 28.08 17.56 18.34
CA ILE A 416 29.40 17.84 17.79
C ILE A 416 30.26 18.64 18.77
N ARG A 417 29.70 19.58 19.53
CA ARG A 417 30.42 20.49 20.43
C ARG A 417 30.77 19.87 21.77
N ASN A 418 29.85 19.12 22.36
CA ASN A 418 29.97 18.56 23.72
C ASN A 418 30.40 17.08 23.72
N ARG A 419 31.49 16.78 22.98
CA ARG A 419 31.99 15.41 22.79
C ARG A 419 32.14 14.59 24.07
N THR A 420 32.57 15.21 25.16
CA THR A 420 32.79 14.50 26.44
C THR A 420 31.48 13.95 27.00
N GLU A 421 30.42 14.77 26.98
CA GLU A 421 29.11 14.39 27.48
C GLU A 421 28.49 13.27 26.60
N PHE A 422 28.44 13.48 25.29
CA PHE A 422 27.90 12.51 24.36
C PHE A 422 28.68 11.18 24.30
N SER A 423 30.01 11.22 24.51
CA SER A 423 30.80 10.01 24.72
C SER A 423 30.37 9.26 25.99
N GLY A 424 29.96 9.99 27.02
CA GLY A 424 29.34 9.41 28.23
C GLY A 424 28.03 8.68 27.92
N TYR A 425 27.16 9.29 27.14
CA TYR A 425 25.90 8.66 26.68
C TYR A 425 26.18 7.38 25.87
N ILE A 426 27.10 7.43 24.93
CA ILE A 426 27.48 6.26 24.12
C ILE A 426 27.97 5.11 25.00
N ARG A 427 28.84 5.38 25.99
CA ARG A 427 29.31 4.34 26.90
C ARG A 427 28.16 3.72 27.69
N ARG A 428 27.26 4.53 28.26
CA ARG A 428 26.07 4.06 28.99
C ARG A 428 25.14 3.21 28.10
N LEU A 429 24.94 3.59 26.83
CA LEU A 429 24.18 2.83 25.86
C LEU A 429 24.82 1.48 25.53
N LEU A 430 26.14 1.45 25.35
CA LEU A 430 26.85 0.21 25.05
C LEU A 430 26.96 -0.72 26.26
N SER A 431 27.03 -0.19 27.49
CA SER A 431 26.98 -0.99 28.71
C SER A 431 25.56 -1.37 29.18
N SER A 432 24.52 -0.89 28.46
CA SER A 432 23.11 -1.08 28.81
C SER A 432 22.71 -0.42 30.16
N GLU A 433 23.37 0.66 30.49
CA GLU A 433 23.15 1.49 31.71
C GLU A 433 22.47 2.83 31.33
N ASP A 434 21.76 2.87 30.19
CA ASP A 434 21.21 4.09 29.62
C ASP A 434 20.01 4.67 30.41
N GLY A 435 19.31 3.83 31.20
CA GLY A 435 18.12 4.27 31.94
C GLY A 435 16.87 4.46 31.12
N LEU A 436 16.93 4.31 29.78
CA LEU A 436 15.79 4.46 28.87
C LEU A 436 14.82 3.29 29.02
N LYS A 437 13.61 3.57 29.52
CA LYS A 437 12.61 2.54 29.83
C LYS A 437 11.33 2.76 29.02
N THR A 438 10.72 1.65 28.59
CA THR A 438 9.35 1.61 28.08
C THR A 438 8.34 1.77 29.24
N LYS A 439 7.05 1.98 28.91
CA LYS A 439 5.95 2.00 29.91
C LYS A 439 5.91 0.75 30.82
N ASN A 440 6.37 -0.38 30.31
CA ASN A 440 6.40 -1.65 31.04
C ASN A 440 7.73 -1.89 31.75
N GLY A 441 8.63 -0.91 31.84
CA GLY A 441 9.92 -0.98 32.55
C GLY A 441 11.03 -1.70 31.78
N TYR A 442 10.81 -2.19 30.57
CA TYR A 442 11.85 -2.81 29.75
C TYR A 442 12.81 -1.76 29.17
N SER A 443 14.08 -2.10 29.00
CA SER A 443 15.03 -1.24 28.31
C SER A 443 14.61 -1.02 26.85
N VAL A 444 14.58 0.24 26.43
CA VAL A 444 14.22 0.60 25.04
C VAL A 444 15.26 0.04 24.06
N PHE A 445 16.55 0.13 24.39
CA PHE A 445 17.67 -0.29 23.54
C PHE A 445 18.38 -1.57 24.01
N GLY A 446 17.79 -2.34 24.93
CA GLY A 446 18.44 -3.49 25.59
C GLY A 446 19.02 -4.55 24.65
N ASN A 447 18.38 -4.77 23.49
CA ASN A 447 18.86 -5.69 22.44
C ASN A 447 19.37 -4.94 21.19
N SER A 448 19.77 -3.69 21.32
CA SER A 448 20.38 -2.88 20.26
C SER A 448 21.90 -2.92 20.39
N PHE A 449 22.57 -2.45 19.35
CA PHE A 449 24.02 -2.33 19.28
C PHE A 449 24.77 -3.67 19.40
N LEU A 450 24.17 -4.74 18.90
CA LEU A 450 24.76 -6.09 19.02
C LEU A 450 26.08 -6.20 18.23
N ALA A 451 26.16 -5.58 17.07
CA ALA A 451 27.37 -5.57 16.26
C ALA A 451 28.48 -4.73 16.91
N LEU A 452 28.11 -3.61 17.54
CA LEU A 452 29.06 -2.79 18.31
C LEU A 452 29.51 -3.43 19.61
N LYS A 453 28.61 -4.16 20.29
CA LYS A 453 28.89 -4.88 21.56
C LYS A 453 29.62 -6.20 21.36
N GLY A 454 29.33 -6.92 20.28
CA GLY A 454 29.73 -8.32 20.06
C GLY A 454 31.02 -8.54 19.26
N GLY A 455 31.77 -7.49 18.93
CA GLY A 455 33.07 -7.67 18.26
C GLY A 455 33.03 -7.78 16.72
N TYR A 456 31.93 -7.47 16.08
CA TYR A 456 31.90 -7.19 14.62
C TYR A 456 32.77 -5.96 14.27
N LEU A 457 32.96 -5.08 15.25
CA LEU A 457 33.90 -3.97 15.21
C LEU A 457 35.01 -4.26 16.24
N VAL A 458 36.24 -4.29 15.78
CA VAL A 458 37.41 -4.48 16.63
C VAL A 458 37.45 -3.43 17.74
N GLU A 459 38.02 -3.76 18.92
CA GLU A 459 38.04 -2.88 20.09
C GLU A 459 38.62 -1.48 19.81
N ASP A 460 39.57 -1.39 18.85
CA ASP A 460 40.09 -0.15 18.29
C ASP A 460 39.03 0.76 17.67
N ASP A 461 37.95 0.22 17.11
CA ASP A 461 36.88 1.01 16.50
C ASP A 461 35.93 1.62 17.55
N LYS A 462 35.84 1.04 18.75
CA LYS A 462 35.02 1.61 19.86
C LYS A 462 35.66 2.91 20.38
N GLN A 463 36.97 2.96 20.42
CA GLN A 463 37.73 4.13 20.88
C GLN A 463 37.76 5.19 19.79
N LYS A 464 38.08 4.80 18.55
CA LYS A 464 38.00 5.67 17.36
C LYS A 464 36.62 6.22 17.08
N PHE A 465 35.55 5.49 17.42
CA PHE A 465 34.20 5.99 17.30
C PHE A 465 33.93 7.18 18.22
N ALA A 466 34.37 7.12 19.46
CA ALA A 466 34.26 8.24 20.40
C ALA A 466 35.17 9.44 20.02
N GLU A 467 36.21 9.21 19.21
CA GLU A 467 37.18 10.22 18.74
C GLU A 467 36.81 10.79 17.35
N ASN A 468 36.10 10.05 16.49
CA ASN A 468 35.80 10.40 15.10
C ASN A 468 34.35 10.88 14.89
N ILE A 469 33.55 11.02 15.91
CA ILE A 469 32.30 11.77 15.94
C ILE A 469 32.57 13.16 16.53
#